data_b5634dc9909d535316d83366dcb16230
#
_entry.id   b5634dc9909d535316d83366dcb16230
#
_cell.length_a   1.000
_cell.length_b   1.000
_cell.length_c   1.000
_cell.angle_alpha   90.00
_cell.angle_beta   90.00
_cell.angle_gamma   90.00
#
_symmetry.space_group_name_H-M   'P 1'
#
loop_
_entity.id
_entity.type
_entity.pdbx_description
1 polymer ?
#
loop_
_entity_poly.entity_id
_entity_poly.type
_entity_poly.pdbx_seq_one_letter_code
_entity_poly.pdbx_strand_id
1 'polypeptide(L)'
;MSSPKEVKDDRKYTKDHEWARTEGGELVVGITAFAVDALGDITLVSLDVKVGDSVVAGKAFGTIESVKTLSDLFAPVSGKVTRINGALENSPELINEDCWGKGWMVAIAPDAGPSELLDPAAYADHLTHSDH
;
A
#
# COMPACT_ATOMS: atom_id res chain seq x y z
N MET A 1 -4.27 -3.69 17.49
CA MET A 1 -4.33 -4.28 16.15
C MET A 1 -5.52 -3.73 15.39
N SER A 2 -5.33 -3.45 14.12
CA SER A 2 -6.40 -2.94 13.28
C SER A 2 -7.35 -4.06 12.89
N SER A 3 -8.64 -3.73 12.81
CA SER A 3 -9.64 -4.65 12.27
C SER A 3 -9.39 -4.83 10.77
N PRO A 4 -9.61 -6.03 10.19
CA PRO A 4 -9.47 -6.21 8.74
C PRO A 4 -10.38 -5.30 7.93
N LYS A 5 -11.45 -4.83 8.51
CA LYS A 5 -12.40 -3.94 7.83
C LYS A 5 -12.21 -2.48 8.22
N GLU A 6 -11.13 -2.16 8.92
CA GLU A 6 -10.85 -0.78 9.29
C GLU A 6 -10.51 0.03 8.04
N VAL A 7 -11.12 1.20 7.90
CA VAL A 7 -10.89 2.14 6.80
C VAL A 7 -10.63 3.50 7.41
N LYS A 8 -9.47 4.06 7.12
CA LYS A 8 -9.09 5.39 7.61
C LYS A 8 -9.70 6.47 6.72
N ASP A 9 -10.11 7.58 7.31
CA ASP A 9 -10.76 8.67 6.59
C ASP A 9 -9.78 9.66 5.97
N ASP A 10 -8.50 9.56 6.30
CA ASP A 10 -7.48 10.54 5.91
C ASP A 10 -6.70 10.14 4.66
N ARG A 11 -7.14 9.11 3.94
CA ARG A 11 -6.40 8.59 2.78
C ARG A 11 -7.33 7.99 1.74
N LYS A 12 -6.76 7.66 0.58
CA LYS A 12 -7.48 7.01 -0.52
C LYS A 12 -7.02 5.56 -0.64
N TYR A 13 -7.70 4.80 -1.48
CA TYR A 13 -7.49 3.35 -1.58
C TYR A 13 -7.52 2.86 -3.01
N THR A 14 -6.95 1.68 -3.24
CA THR A 14 -7.09 0.96 -4.52
C THR A 14 -7.92 -0.29 -4.31
N LYS A 15 -8.37 -0.89 -5.41
CA LYS A 15 -9.08 -2.17 -5.38
C LYS A 15 -8.15 -3.32 -4.98
N ASP A 16 -6.85 -3.10 -5.04
CA ASP A 16 -5.84 -4.08 -4.65
C ASP A 16 -5.48 -3.99 -3.17
N HIS A 17 -6.26 -3.23 -2.40
CA HIS A 17 -6.11 -3.10 -0.95
C HIS A 17 -4.83 -2.37 -0.54
N GLU A 18 -4.47 -1.36 -1.32
CA GLU A 18 -3.38 -0.45 -0.98
C GLU A 18 -3.98 0.90 -0.58
N TRP A 19 -3.35 1.58 0.36
CA TRP A 19 -3.76 2.92 0.74
C TRP A 19 -2.76 3.93 0.22
N ALA A 20 -3.24 5.15 -0.02
CA ALA A 20 -2.41 6.25 -0.48
C ALA A 20 -2.82 7.51 0.28
N ARG A 21 -1.86 8.10 0.97
CA ARG A 21 -2.08 9.29 1.79
C ARG A 21 -1.27 10.45 1.23
N THR A 22 -1.93 11.58 0.99
CA THR A 22 -1.25 12.80 0.54
C THR A 22 -0.48 13.42 1.70
N GLU A 23 0.78 13.73 1.46
CA GLU A 23 1.64 14.34 2.47
C GLU A 23 2.66 15.25 1.77
N GLY A 24 2.45 16.57 1.86
CA GLY A 24 3.40 17.53 1.31
C GLY A 24 3.67 17.41 -0.18
N GLY A 25 2.67 17.12 -0.98
CA GLY A 25 2.84 16.95 -2.42
C GLY A 25 3.24 15.55 -2.85
N GLU A 26 3.50 14.66 -1.90
CA GLU A 26 3.79 13.27 -2.16
C GLU A 26 2.59 12.40 -1.79
N LEU A 27 2.56 11.21 -2.36
CA LEU A 27 1.57 10.21 -2.01
C LEU A 27 2.30 9.06 -1.32
N VAL A 28 2.06 8.88 -0.03
CA VAL A 28 2.65 7.79 0.75
C VAL A 28 1.77 6.56 0.59
N VAL A 29 2.36 5.41 0.30
CA VAL A 29 1.64 4.20 -0.07
C VAL A 29 1.98 3.04 0.88
N GLY A 30 0.96 2.28 1.25
CA GLY A 30 1.11 1.06 2.01
C GLY A 30 -0.05 0.13 1.72
N ILE A 31 -0.18 -0.94 2.49
CA ILE A 31 -1.32 -1.86 2.33
C ILE A 31 -2.26 -1.75 3.52
N THR A 32 -3.53 -2.08 3.27
CA THR A 32 -4.60 -1.93 4.26
C THR A 32 -4.59 -3.08 5.27
N ALA A 33 -5.35 -2.89 6.35
CA ALA A 33 -5.52 -3.94 7.35
C ALA A 33 -6.18 -5.19 6.73
N PHE A 34 -7.05 -5.01 5.74
CA PHE A 34 -7.65 -6.13 5.03
C PHE A 34 -6.59 -6.97 4.33
N ALA A 35 -5.65 -6.31 3.63
CA ALA A 35 -4.57 -7.00 2.94
C ALA A 35 -3.67 -7.74 3.93
N VAL A 36 -3.34 -7.11 5.05
CA VAL A 36 -2.49 -7.73 6.08
C VAL A 36 -3.17 -8.96 6.65
N ASP A 37 -4.47 -8.88 6.93
CA ASP A 37 -5.22 -10.01 7.45
C ASP A 37 -5.24 -11.17 6.46
N ALA A 38 -5.43 -10.88 5.18
CA ALA A 38 -5.44 -11.88 4.13
C ALA A 38 -4.08 -12.56 3.95
N LEU A 39 -2.99 -11.78 4.10
CA LEU A 39 -1.63 -12.29 3.92
C LEU A 39 -1.13 -13.07 5.15
N GLY A 40 -1.52 -12.65 6.34
CA GLY A 40 -0.98 -13.21 7.57
C GLY A 40 0.38 -12.58 7.90
N ASP A 41 1.25 -13.36 8.56
CA ASP A 41 2.57 -12.84 8.97
C ASP A 41 3.45 -12.56 7.75
N ILE A 42 3.89 -11.32 7.63
CA ILE A 42 4.76 -10.87 6.54
C ILE A 42 6.19 -11.30 6.83
N THR A 43 6.80 -12.00 5.88
CA THR A 43 8.15 -12.55 6.05
C THR A 43 9.20 -11.84 5.20
N LEU A 44 8.78 -11.21 4.09
CA LEU A 44 9.72 -10.54 3.20
C LEU A 44 9.00 -9.45 2.41
N VAL A 45 9.65 -8.30 2.28
CA VAL A 45 9.19 -7.23 1.39
C VAL A 45 10.34 -6.93 0.44
N SER A 46 10.07 -6.99 -0.85
CA SER A 46 11.06 -6.71 -1.88
C SER A 46 10.56 -5.52 -2.71
N LEU A 47 11.20 -4.38 -2.54
CA LEU A 47 10.87 -3.18 -3.31
C LEU A 47 11.82 -3.11 -4.50
N ASP A 48 11.27 -3.21 -5.71
CA ASP A 48 12.03 -3.30 -6.95
C ASP A 48 12.38 -1.93 -7.53
N VAL A 49 12.01 -0.87 -6.82
CA VAL A 49 12.23 0.51 -7.27
C VAL A 49 13.13 1.24 -6.28
N LYS A 50 13.75 2.32 -6.77
CA LYS A 50 14.63 3.19 -5.98
C LYS A 50 14.12 4.62 -6.06
N VAL A 51 14.60 5.47 -5.16
CA VAL A 51 14.33 6.90 -5.24
C VAL A 51 14.79 7.41 -6.60
N GLY A 52 13.89 8.11 -7.29
CA GLY A 52 14.15 8.62 -8.64
C GLY A 52 13.55 7.76 -9.75
N ASP A 53 13.20 6.53 -9.46
CA ASP A 53 12.56 5.67 -10.47
C ASP A 53 11.13 6.13 -10.73
N SER A 54 10.66 5.85 -11.95
CA SER A 54 9.28 6.11 -12.31
C SER A 54 8.45 4.86 -12.09
N VAL A 55 7.21 5.03 -11.62
CA VAL A 55 6.25 3.96 -11.50
C VAL A 55 5.03 4.28 -12.36
N VAL A 56 4.31 3.25 -12.76
CA VAL A 56 3.13 3.39 -13.60
C VAL A 56 1.94 2.77 -12.88
N ALA A 57 0.85 3.51 -12.82
CA ALA A 57 -0.38 3.05 -12.16
C ALA A 57 -0.78 1.66 -12.66
N GLY A 58 -1.03 0.76 -11.72
CA GLY A 58 -1.42 -0.62 -12.04
C GLY A 58 -0.28 -1.57 -12.33
N LYS A 59 0.96 -1.08 -12.35
CA LYS A 59 2.13 -1.94 -12.53
C LYS A 59 2.78 -2.24 -11.19
N ALA A 60 3.38 -3.42 -11.07
CA ALA A 60 4.03 -3.83 -9.84
C ALA A 60 5.29 -3.02 -9.58
N PHE A 61 5.48 -2.58 -8.33
CA PHE A 61 6.71 -1.92 -7.91
C PHE A 61 7.49 -2.77 -6.91
N GLY A 62 6.96 -3.93 -6.55
CA GLY A 62 7.62 -4.82 -5.63
C GLY A 62 6.74 -6.03 -5.33
N THR A 63 7.21 -6.85 -4.40
CA THR A 63 6.47 -8.04 -3.95
C THR A 63 6.48 -8.11 -2.43
N ILE A 64 5.50 -8.81 -1.90
CA ILE A 64 5.40 -9.06 -0.48
C ILE A 64 5.18 -10.56 -0.28
N GLU A 65 5.95 -11.16 0.60
CA GLU A 65 5.86 -12.58 0.89
C GLU A 65 5.40 -12.77 2.33
N SER A 66 4.49 -13.70 2.51
CA SER A 66 3.97 -14.03 3.83
C SER A 66 4.06 -15.53 4.04
N VAL A 67 3.67 -15.98 5.23
CA VAL A 67 3.63 -17.41 5.54
C VAL A 67 2.62 -18.17 4.67
N LYS A 68 1.68 -17.45 4.03
CA LYS A 68 0.64 -18.08 3.22
C LYS A 68 0.90 -17.98 1.72
N THR A 69 1.49 -16.89 1.24
CA THR A 69 1.50 -16.59 -0.18
C THR A 69 2.53 -15.52 -0.55
N LEU A 70 2.71 -15.35 -1.86
CA LEU A 70 3.50 -14.28 -2.45
C LEU A 70 2.55 -13.40 -3.26
N SER A 71 2.65 -12.09 -3.12
CA SER A 71 1.75 -11.16 -3.78
C SER A 71 2.52 -9.98 -4.36
N ASP A 72 2.06 -9.45 -5.49
CA ASP A 72 2.63 -8.25 -6.07
C ASP A 72 2.08 -7.01 -5.38
N LEU A 73 2.91 -5.96 -5.36
CA LEU A 73 2.53 -4.64 -4.88
C LEU A 73 2.40 -3.73 -6.10
N PHE A 74 1.23 -3.12 -6.30
CA PHE A 74 0.95 -2.32 -7.48
C PHE A 74 0.97 -0.83 -7.15
N ALA A 75 1.51 -0.04 -8.08
CA ALA A 75 1.52 1.41 -7.89
C ALA A 75 0.10 1.96 -8.03
N PRO A 76 -0.36 2.77 -7.07
CA PRO A 76 -1.70 3.36 -7.15
C PRO A 76 -1.81 4.51 -8.14
N VAL A 77 -0.68 5.13 -8.46
CA VAL A 77 -0.62 6.26 -9.40
C VAL A 77 0.68 6.15 -10.18
N SER A 78 0.74 6.86 -11.32
CA SER A 78 1.99 7.04 -12.05
C SER A 78 2.73 8.24 -11.50
N GLY A 79 4.05 8.16 -11.43
CA GLY A 79 4.86 9.24 -10.91
C GLY A 79 6.27 8.77 -10.59
N LYS A 80 6.99 9.62 -9.86
CA LYS A 80 8.37 9.34 -9.50
C LYS A 80 8.48 9.01 -8.02
N VAL A 81 9.24 7.97 -7.71
CA VAL A 81 9.49 7.56 -6.32
C VAL A 81 10.37 8.60 -5.64
N THR A 82 9.90 9.15 -4.52
CA THR A 82 10.62 10.17 -3.77
C THR A 82 11.22 9.63 -2.49
N ARG A 83 10.63 8.58 -1.91
CA ARG A 83 11.13 7.95 -0.69
C ARG A 83 10.79 6.47 -0.70
N ILE A 84 11.61 5.69 -0.03
CA ILE A 84 11.40 4.25 0.16
C ILE A 84 11.61 3.95 1.64
N ASN A 85 10.74 3.11 2.20
CA ASN A 85 10.90 2.67 3.58
C ASN A 85 11.85 1.47 3.63
N GLY A 86 13.14 1.74 3.70
CA GLY A 86 14.16 0.70 3.72
C GLY A 86 14.13 -0.19 4.95
N ALA A 87 13.46 0.25 6.01
CA ALA A 87 13.35 -0.56 7.23
C ALA A 87 12.59 -1.87 6.99
N LEU A 88 11.73 -1.92 5.98
CA LEU A 88 10.94 -3.11 5.68
C LEU A 88 11.79 -4.29 5.22
N GLU A 89 12.97 -4.05 4.66
CA GLU A 89 13.85 -5.13 4.23
C GLU A 89 14.37 -5.94 5.41
N ASN A 90 14.64 -5.26 6.52
CA ASN A 90 15.14 -5.92 7.73
C ASN A 90 14.03 -6.22 8.73
N SER A 91 12.92 -5.50 8.67
CA SER A 91 11.83 -5.60 9.63
C SER A 91 10.48 -5.63 8.92
N PRO A 92 10.21 -6.66 8.11
CA PRO A 92 8.93 -6.75 7.41
C PRO A 92 7.74 -6.85 8.35
N GLU A 93 7.94 -7.28 9.58
CA GLU A 93 6.89 -7.35 10.58
C GLU A 93 6.30 -5.98 10.94
N LEU A 94 6.96 -4.89 10.59
CA LEU A 94 6.40 -3.54 10.80
C LEU A 94 5.05 -3.38 10.12
N ILE A 95 4.85 -4.09 9.01
CA ILE A 95 3.58 -4.06 8.29
C ILE A 95 2.48 -4.71 9.15
N ASN A 96 2.78 -5.82 9.80
CA ASN A 96 1.83 -6.46 10.70
C ASN A 96 1.54 -5.62 11.93
N GLU A 97 2.58 -4.94 12.44
CA GLU A 97 2.46 -4.14 13.66
C GLU A 97 1.70 -2.84 13.44
N ASP A 98 1.94 -2.19 12.29
CA ASP A 98 1.36 -0.86 12.02
C ASP A 98 1.29 -0.60 10.51
N CYS A 99 0.37 -1.27 9.85
CA CYS A 99 0.22 -1.15 8.40
C CYS A 99 -0.21 0.26 7.96
N TRP A 100 -0.80 1.03 8.87
CA TRP A 100 -1.27 2.39 8.57
C TRP A 100 -0.20 3.45 8.75
N GLY A 101 0.90 3.15 9.44
CA GLY A 101 1.95 4.10 9.74
C GLY A 101 3.33 3.56 9.44
N LYS A 102 3.97 2.90 10.41
CA LYS A 102 5.35 2.43 10.27
C LYS A 102 5.56 1.46 9.11
N GLY A 103 4.52 0.78 8.67
CA GLY A 103 4.58 -0.16 7.56
C GLY A 103 4.41 0.48 6.18
N TRP A 104 4.51 1.79 6.06
CA TRP A 104 4.45 2.44 4.74
C TRP A 104 5.59 1.91 3.86
N MET A 105 5.37 1.91 2.55
CA MET A 105 6.30 1.27 1.61
C MET A 105 7.09 2.27 0.78
N VAL A 106 6.38 3.11 0.03
CA VAL A 106 7.00 4.09 -0.87
C VAL A 106 6.24 5.39 -0.81
N ALA A 107 6.90 6.48 -1.21
CA ALA A 107 6.24 7.76 -1.46
C ALA A 107 6.49 8.13 -2.92
N ILE A 108 5.47 8.64 -3.58
CA ILE A 108 5.48 8.93 -5.00
C ILE A 108 5.06 10.38 -5.21
N ALA A 109 5.80 11.10 -6.08
CA ALA A 109 5.35 12.41 -6.58
C ALA A 109 4.47 12.11 -7.80
N PRO A 110 3.14 12.21 -7.69
CA PRO A 110 2.27 11.79 -8.78
C PRO A 110 2.36 12.73 -9.98
N ASP A 111 2.32 12.16 -11.18
CA ASP A 111 2.34 12.94 -12.43
C ASP A 111 1.04 13.72 -12.60
N ALA A 112 -0.06 13.14 -12.12
CA ALA A 112 -1.38 13.75 -12.20
C ALA A 112 -2.12 13.45 -10.90
N GLY A 113 -3.23 14.11 -10.65
CA GLY A 113 -4.02 13.85 -9.46
C GLY A 113 -4.47 12.39 -9.39
N PRO A 114 -4.69 11.84 -8.19
CA PRO A 114 -5.09 10.43 -8.01
C PRO A 114 -6.57 10.24 -8.37
N SER A 115 -6.89 10.26 -9.65
CA SER A 115 -8.27 10.29 -10.14
C SER A 115 -8.98 8.93 -10.03
N GLU A 116 -8.25 7.83 -9.96
CA GLU A 116 -8.85 6.50 -9.93
C GLU A 116 -8.85 5.85 -8.55
N LEU A 117 -8.39 6.59 -7.55
CA LEU A 117 -8.36 6.05 -6.19
C LEU A 117 -9.75 6.11 -5.56
N LEU A 118 -10.03 5.12 -4.75
CA LEU A 118 -11.30 5.05 -4.03
C LEU A 118 -11.22 5.91 -2.77
N ASP A 119 -12.28 6.67 -2.49
CA ASP A 119 -12.37 7.36 -1.21
C ASP A 119 -12.72 6.32 -0.11
N PRO A 120 -12.66 6.70 1.17
CA PRO A 120 -12.90 5.74 2.24
C PRO A 120 -14.26 5.04 2.13
N ALA A 121 -15.31 5.75 1.75
CA ALA A 121 -16.64 5.16 1.64
C ALA A 121 -16.71 4.15 0.50
N ALA A 122 -16.11 4.47 -0.65
CA ALA A 122 -16.08 3.56 -1.79
C ALA A 122 -15.26 2.31 -1.49
N TYR A 123 -14.16 2.46 -0.77
CA TYR A 123 -13.34 1.31 -0.38
C TYR A 123 -14.08 0.43 0.62
N ALA A 124 -14.76 1.03 1.61
CA ALA A 124 -15.55 0.28 2.56
C ALA A 124 -16.62 -0.55 1.86
N ASP A 125 -17.27 0.03 0.84
CA ASP A 125 -18.25 -0.68 0.03
C ASP A 125 -17.58 -1.82 -0.75
N HIS A 126 -16.39 -1.58 -1.31
CA HIS A 126 -15.64 -2.62 -2.02
C HIS A 126 -15.34 -3.81 -1.11
N LEU A 127 -15.01 -3.57 0.15
CA LEU A 127 -14.73 -4.65 1.10
C LEU A 127 -15.94 -5.55 1.32
N THR A 128 -17.14 -4.99 1.35
CA THR A 128 -18.34 -5.80 1.54
C THR A 128 -18.62 -6.70 0.33
N HIS A 129 -18.20 -6.29 -0.86
CA HIS A 129 -18.37 -7.08 -2.08
C HIS A 129 -17.25 -8.07 -2.33
N SER A 130 -16.09 -7.86 -1.69
CA SER A 130 -14.93 -8.72 -1.87
C SER A 130 -14.85 -9.83 -0.85
N ASP A 131 -15.78 -9.84 0.10
CA ASP A 131 -15.73 -10.67 1.29
C ASP A 131 -16.56 -11.94 1.10
N HIS A 132 -16.09 -12.77 0.23
CA HIS A 132 -16.74 -14.08 0.07
C HIS A 132 -15.77 -15.17 -0.08
#